data_7293dfe308a0907f16eefa324c4fd2c9
#
_entry.id   7293dfe308a0907f16eefa324c4fd2c9
#
_cell.length_a   1.000
_cell.length_b   1.000
_cell.length_c   1.000
_cell.angle_alpha   90.00
_cell.angle_beta   90.00
_cell.angle_gamma   90.00
#
_symmetry.space_group_name_H-M   'P 1'
#
loop_
_entity.id
_entity.type
_entity.pdbx_description
1 polymer ?
#
loop_
_entity_poly.entity_id
_entity_poly.type
_entity_poly.pdbx_seq_one_letter_code
_entity_poly.pdbx_strand_id
1 'polypeptide(L)'
;MGLQFRILYAKNDGKDGTSVFDLPQTANATGFCGSDSSSLTLTFHDDAFNVTFDFVKSARRTGASRFHVSAIEISYTELSSFFPGTKSPDGRRQVKNNTMDIFSADADKSYMCNTDMNITVTKDVSILVRKVQLQPFGVKSGQFSWAQVCSQDSGDKGGVNIAAIVIGVIAGVALLAGVFAYVIMSEKKRQDYRSLNSD
;
A
#
# COMPACT_ATOMS: atom_id res chain seq x y z
N MET A 1 4.53 -3.98 0.38
CA MET A 1 4.89 -2.82 -0.45
C MET A 1 6.14 -3.13 -1.25
N GLY A 2 6.27 -2.57 -2.47
CA GLY A 2 7.51 -2.60 -3.24
C GLY A 2 8.22 -1.25 -3.14
N LEU A 3 9.55 -1.25 -2.99
CA LEU A 3 10.38 -0.06 -3.04
C LEU A 3 11.45 -0.24 -4.11
N GLN A 4 11.59 0.78 -4.97
CA GLN A 4 12.69 0.86 -5.93
C GLN A 4 13.46 2.15 -5.64
N PHE A 5 14.75 2.02 -5.45
CA PHE A 5 15.64 3.15 -5.18
C PHE A 5 16.26 3.62 -6.48
N ARG A 6 16.32 4.95 -6.64
CA ARG A 6 17.05 5.60 -7.72
C ARG A 6 18.03 6.60 -7.12
N ILE A 7 19.32 6.38 -7.37
CA ILE A 7 20.40 7.16 -6.78
C ILE A 7 21.31 7.66 -7.90
N LEU A 8 21.50 8.98 -7.97
CA LEU A 8 22.50 9.61 -8.81
C LEU A 8 23.84 9.63 -8.07
N TYR A 9 24.93 9.30 -8.74
CA TYR A 9 26.28 9.27 -8.16
C TYR A 9 27.35 9.71 -9.16
N ALA A 10 28.48 10.22 -8.64
CA ALA A 10 29.58 10.66 -9.46
C ALA A 10 30.48 9.48 -9.85
N LYS A 11 30.85 9.40 -11.13
CA LYS A 11 31.79 8.42 -11.68
C LYS A 11 33.23 8.94 -11.73
N ASN A 12 34.17 8.01 -11.80
CA ASN A 12 35.60 8.32 -11.98
C ASN A 12 35.93 9.10 -13.26
N ASP A 13 35.12 8.95 -14.30
CA ASP A 13 35.27 9.64 -15.58
C ASP A 13 34.72 11.08 -15.58
N GLY A 14 34.31 11.58 -14.43
CA GLY A 14 33.74 12.91 -14.24
C GLY A 14 32.29 13.07 -14.69
N LYS A 15 31.62 11.96 -15.09
CA LYS A 15 30.18 11.93 -15.43
C LYS A 15 29.33 11.49 -14.25
N ASP A 16 28.04 11.74 -14.34
CA ASP A 16 27.07 11.19 -13.40
C ASP A 16 26.62 9.80 -13.86
N GLY A 17 26.43 8.93 -12.88
CA GLY A 17 25.79 7.62 -13.02
C GLY A 17 24.44 7.58 -12.34
N THR A 18 23.61 6.64 -12.72
CA THR A 18 22.35 6.34 -12.03
C THR A 18 22.34 4.88 -11.62
N SER A 19 22.14 4.63 -10.35
CA SER A 19 21.89 3.30 -9.80
C SER A 19 20.39 3.13 -9.57
N VAL A 20 19.81 2.00 -10.03
CA VAL A 20 18.41 1.66 -9.82
C VAL A 20 18.35 0.20 -9.33
N PHE A 21 17.74 -0.02 -8.18
CA PHE A 21 17.58 -1.35 -7.60
C PHE A 21 16.33 -1.43 -6.73
N ASP A 22 15.77 -2.63 -6.62
CA ASP A 22 14.58 -2.90 -5.82
C ASP A 22 14.95 -3.37 -4.40
N LEU A 23 14.07 -3.12 -3.44
CA LEU A 23 14.12 -3.72 -2.12
C LEU A 23 13.91 -5.24 -2.26
N PRO A 24 14.87 -6.09 -1.84
CA PRO A 24 14.70 -7.53 -1.91
C PRO A 24 13.69 -8.02 -0.86
N GLN A 25 13.03 -9.14 -1.13
CA GLN A 25 12.11 -9.79 -0.16
C GLN A 25 12.81 -10.28 1.11
N THR A 26 14.12 -10.45 1.05
CA THR A 26 14.98 -10.88 2.17
C THR A 26 15.41 -9.72 3.07
N ALA A 27 14.94 -8.50 2.82
CA ALA A 27 15.25 -7.35 3.65
C ALA A 27 14.82 -7.59 5.11
N ASN A 28 15.72 -7.30 6.05
CA ASN A 28 15.43 -7.37 7.47
C ASN A 28 14.69 -6.10 7.91
N ALA A 29 13.63 -6.27 8.71
CA ALA A 29 12.83 -5.17 9.23
C ALA A 29 13.04 -5.04 10.72
N THR A 30 13.44 -3.86 11.16
CA THR A 30 13.57 -3.46 12.57
C THR A 30 12.82 -2.14 12.78
N GLY A 31 12.64 -1.74 14.03
CA GLY A 31 12.00 -0.45 14.29
C GLY A 31 11.68 -0.22 15.75
N PHE A 32 11.06 0.91 15.98
CA PHE A 32 10.58 1.35 17.29
C PHE A 32 9.09 1.67 17.22
N CYS A 33 8.33 1.25 18.22
CA CYS A 33 6.91 1.54 18.36
C CYS A 33 6.67 2.33 19.64
N GLY A 34 6.42 3.63 19.52
CA GLY A 34 6.07 4.50 20.64
C GLY A 34 4.61 5.00 20.56
N SER A 35 4.22 5.79 21.56
CA SER A 35 2.85 6.34 21.62
C SER A 35 2.60 7.44 20.59
N ASP A 36 3.60 8.26 20.30
CA ASP A 36 3.47 9.45 19.46
C ASP A 36 4.49 9.51 18.31
N SER A 37 5.52 8.65 18.37
CA SER A 37 6.49 8.43 17.30
C SER A 37 6.76 6.95 17.12
N SER A 38 7.03 6.54 15.90
CA SER A 38 7.43 5.17 15.54
C SER A 38 8.43 5.24 14.39
N SER A 39 9.24 4.21 14.23
CA SER A 39 10.14 4.10 13.09
C SER A 39 10.17 2.69 12.53
N LEU A 40 10.39 2.58 11.23
CA LEU A 40 10.61 1.34 10.50
C LEU A 40 11.91 1.46 9.73
N THR A 41 12.86 0.57 9.99
CA THR A 41 14.12 0.46 9.25
C THR A 41 14.15 -0.85 8.49
N LEU A 42 14.42 -0.78 7.20
CA LEU A 42 14.64 -1.92 6.32
C LEU A 42 16.10 -1.97 5.95
N THR A 43 16.76 -3.10 6.26
CA THR A 43 18.19 -3.34 6.04
C THR A 43 18.37 -4.49 5.07
N PHE A 44 19.24 -4.36 4.07
CA PHE A 44 19.45 -5.36 3.05
C PHE A 44 20.88 -5.32 2.45
N HIS A 45 21.25 -6.38 1.71
CA HIS A 45 22.59 -6.58 1.14
C HIS A 45 23.71 -6.46 2.18
N ASP A 46 23.62 -7.29 3.23
CA ASP A 46 24.63 -7.35 4.31
C ASP A 46 24.92 -5.98 4.93
N ASP A 47 23.83 -5.26 5.29
CA ASP A 47 23.85 -3.92 5.89
C ASP A 47 24.42 -2.81 4.98
N ALA A 48 24.68 -3.10 3.72
CA ALA A 48 25.13 -2.09 2.77
C ALA A 48 24.06 -1.02 2.50
N PHE A 49 22.77 -1.36 2.66
CA PHE A 49 21.65 -0.46 2.44
C PHE A 49 20.69 -0.46 3.61
N ASN A 50 20.29 0.73 4.06
CA ASN A 50 19.28 0.93 5.08
C ASN A 50 18.33 2.04 4.63
N VAL A 51 17.03 1.83 4.79
CA VAL A 51 16.02 2.88 4.67
C VAL A 51 15.19 2.94 5.93
N THR A 52 15.09 4.11 6.53
CA THR A 52 14.29 4.36 7.73
C THR A 52 13.17 5.32 7.41
N PHE A 53 11.96 4.94 7.81
CA PHE A 53 10.76 5.78 7.80
C PHE A 53 10.45 6.18 9.23
N ASP A 54 10.42 7.47 9.52
CA ASP A 54 10.01 8.01 10.81
C ASP A 54 8.55 8.47 10.71
N PHE A 55 7.74 8.00 11.64
CA PHE A 55 6.31 8.32 11.75
C PHE A 55 6.07 9.17 12.99
N VAL A 56 5.22 10.17 12.85
CA VAL A 56 4.74 10.97 13.98
C VAL A 56 3.23 11.00 14.02
N LYS A 57 2.69 11.05 15.24
CA LYS A 57 1.27 11.21 15.50
C LYS A 57 1.01 12.64 15.94
N SER A 58 0.11 13.33 15.24
CA SER A 58 -0.28 14.69 15.52
C SER A 58 -1.71 14.72 16.05
N ALA A 59 -1.92 15.41 17.18
CA ALA A 59 -3.25 15.67 17.71
C ALA A 59 -3.98 16.66 16.79
N ARG A 60 -5.28 16.45 16.57
CA ARG A 60 -6.16 17.42 15.93
C ARG A 60 -6.97 18.18 16.97
N ARG A 61 -7.35 19.42 16.66
CA ARG A 61 -8.27 20.19 17.51
C ARG A 61 -9.63 19.52 17.64
N THR A 62 -10.08 18.83 16.58
CA THR A 62 -11.33 18.09 16.54
C THR A 62 -11.10 16.78 15.77
N GLY A 63 -11.63 15.67 16.29
CA GLY A 63 -11.55 14.35 15.67
C GLY A 63 -10.36 13.50 16.13
N ALA A 64 -10.13 12.38 15.44
CA ALA A 64 -9.06 11.44 15.75
C ALA A 64 -7.68 12.04 15.45
N SER A 65 -6.67 11.66 16.25
CA SER A 65 -5.27 11.95 15.94
C SER A 65 -4.90 11.37 14.59
N ARG A 66 -3.92 11.98 13.92
CA ARG A 66 -3.45 11.58 12.61
C ARG A 66 -1.98 11.22 12.67
N PHE A 67 -1.55 10.24 11.88
CA PHE A 67 -0.14 10.01 11.64
C PHE A 67 0.27 10.39 10.22
N HIS A 68 1.55 10.59 10.02
CA HIS A 68 2.20 10.72 8.73
C HIS A 68 3.66 10.30 8.82
N VAL A 69 4.30 10.03 7.68
CA VAL A 69 5.75 9.91 7.60
C VAL A 69 6.34 11.32 7.64
N SER A 70 7.11 11.61 8.68
CA SER A 70 7.75 12.92 8.92
C SER A 70 9.17 12.99 8.37
N ALA A 71 9.86 11.85 8.27
CA ALA A 71 11.18 11.78 7.68
C ALA A 71 11.44 10.46 6.97
N ILE A 72 12.30 10.51 5.96
CA ILE A 72 12.92 9.34 5.35
C ILE A 72 14.42 9.54 5.37
N GLU A 73 15.13 8.53 5.88
CA GLU A 73 16.58 8.47 5.88
C GLU A 73 17.05 7.25 5.11
N ILE A 74 18.03 7.43 4.23
CA ILE A 74 18.65 6.36 3.46
C ILE A 74 20.14 6.40 3.70
N SER A 75 20.70 5.26 4.15
CA SER A 75 22.13 5.04 4.28
C SER A 75 22.53 3.91 3.34
N TYR A 76 23.56 4.15 2.53
CA TYR A 76 24.02 3.17 1.55
C TYR A 76 25.52 3.20 1.37
N THR A 77 26.09 2.05 1.01
CA THR A 77 27.51 1.91 0.62
C THR A 77 27.60 1.85 -0.89
N GLU A 78 28.47 2.63 -1.50
CA GLU A 78 28.68 2.67 -2.96
C GLU A 78 29.42 1.41 -3.45
N LEU A 79 28.81 0.23 -3.27
CA LEU A 79 29.35 -1.03 -3.77
C LEU A 79 29.44 -1.02 -5.29
N SER A 80 30.56 -1.46 -5.87
CA SER A 80 30.80 -1.43 -7.32
C SER A 80 29.76 -2.23 -8.12
N SER A 81 29.10 -3.21 -7.50
CA SER A 81 28.00 -3.99 -8.11
C SER A 81 26.74 -3.16 -8.35
N PHE A 82 26.48 -2.15 -7.53
CA PHE A 82 25.33 -1.24 -7.65
C PHE A 82 25.71 0.11 -8.23
N PHE A 83 26.97 0.54 -8.05
CA PHE A 83 27.50 1.84 -8.47
C PHE A 83 28.72 1.64 -9.38
N PRO A 84 28.58 1.10 -10.59
CA PRO A 84 29.72 0.80 -11.48
C PRO A 84 30.47 2.06 -11.86
N GLY A 85 31.81 2.03 -11.61
CA GLY A 85 32.69 3.15 -11.89
C GLY A 85 32.50 4.34 -10.96
N THR A 86 31.96 4.13 -9.77
CA THR A 86 31.83 5.20 -8.75
C THR A 86 33.19 5.81 -8.39
N LYS A 87 33.18 7.11 -8.11
CA LYS A 87 34.35 7.86 -7.62
C LYS A 87 34.73 7.49 -6.18
N SER A 88 33.82 6.87 -5.42
CA SER A 88 33.99 6.54 -4.00
C SER A 88 33.62 5.10 -3.72
N PRO A 89 34.37 4.11 -4.27
CA PRO A 89 34.09 2.70 -4.04
C PRO A 89 34.09 2.41 -2.53
N ASP A 90 33.08 1.64 -2.06
CA ASP A 90 32.81 1.30 -0.67
C ASP A 90 32.60 2.50 0.27
N GLY A 91 32.46 3.71 -0.29
CA GLY A 91 32.11 4.91 0.46
C GLY A 91 30.69 4.84 1.01
N ARG A 92 30.52 5.05 2.32
CA ARG A 92 29.20 5.12 2.93
C ARG A 92 28.61 6.52 2.79
N ARG A 93 27.34 6.55 2.40
CA ARG A 93 26.56 7.78 2.23
C ARG A 93 25.33 7.72 3.12
N GLN A 94 24.89 8.88 3.58
CA GLN A 94 23.65 9.03 4.33
C GLN A 94 22.94 10.28 3.85
N VAL A 95 21.66 10.14 3.53
CA VAL A 95 20.80 11.25 3.11
C VAL A 95 19.51 11.19 3.91
N LYS A 96 18.98 12.35 4.27
CA LYS A 96 17.75 12.46 5.06
C LYS A 96 16.89 13.61 4.56
N ASN A 97 15.59 13.39 4.53
CA ASN A 97 14.59 14.44 4.43
C ASN A 97 13.69 14.35 5.66
N ASN A 98 13.69 15.39 6.48
CA ASN A 98 12.92 15.50 7.73
C ASN A 98 11.76 16.49 7.65
N THR A 99 11.36 16.89 6.44
CA THR A 99 10.26 17.83 6.18
C THR A 99 9.13 17.17 5.39
N MET A 100 8.90 15.88 5.62
CA MET A 100 7.89 15.13 4.89
C MET A 100 6.53 15.17 5.59
N ASP A 101 5.46 15.17 4.80
CA ASP A 101 4.07 14.96 5.24
C ASP A 101 3.39 14.05 4.22
N ILE A 102 3.77 12.78 4.23
CA ILE A 102 3.27 11.79 3.27
C ILE A 102 2.70 10.57 4.00
N PHE A 103 1.91 9.75 3.30
CA PHE A 103 1.30 8.53 3.84
C PHE A 103 0.46 8.76 5.09
N SER A 104 -0.38 9.78 5.07
CA SER A 104 -1.11 10.25 6.24
C SER A 104 -2.50 9.61 6.36
N ALA A 105 -2.82 9.09 7.56
CA ALA A 105 -4.13 8.52 7.91
C ALA A 105 -4.48 8.80 9.39
N ASP A 106 -5.72 8.54 9.79
CA ASP A 106 -6.10 8.57 11.21
C ASP A 106 -5.31 7.51 11.99
N ALA A 107 -4.93 7.80 13.22
CA ALA A 107 -3.98 6.98 13.98
C ALA A 107 -4.51 5.57 14.35
N ASP A 108 -5.82 5.35 14.30
CA ASP A 108 -6.49 4.06 14.49
C ASP A 108 -6.75 3.30 13.18
N LYS A 109 -6.33 3.85 12.05
CA LYS A 109 -6.51 3.28 10.70
C LYS A 109 -5.18 3.01 10.03
N SER A 110 -5.20 2.22 8.96
CA SER A 110 -4.06 2.08 8.06
C SER A 110 -4.16 3.07 6.89
N TYR A 111 -3.03 3.56 6.41
CA TYR A 111 -2.90 4.21 5.10
C TYR A 111 -2.73 3.15 4.04
N MET A 112 -3.40 3.27 2.88
CA MET A 112 -3.24 2.37 1.74
C MET A 112 -3.20 3.15 0.43
N CYS A 113 -2.27 2.79 -0.46
CA CYS A 113 -2.22 3.32 -1.82
C CYS A 113 -1.67 2.25 -2.78
N ASN A 114 -2.42 1.97 -3.85
CA ASN A 114 -2.03 1.02 -4.90
C ASN A 114 -1.31 1.71 -6.06
N THR A 115 -1.55 3.01 -6.24
CA THR A 115 -0.87 3.82 -7.26
C THR A 115 0.61 3.96 -6.94
N ASP A 116 1.45 3.86 -7.96
CA ASP A 116 2.89 4.07 -7.85
C ASP A 116 3.19 5.54 -7.50
N MET A 117 4.01 5.74 -6.46
CA MET A 117 4.37 7.07 -5.97
C MET A 117 5.88 7.27 -5.99
N ASN A 118 6.35 8.32 -6.67
CA ASN A 118 7.75 8.70 -6.65
C ASN A 118 8.01 9.73 -5.54
N ILE A 119 8.84 9.36 -4.57
CA ILE A 119 9.18 10.18 -3.41
C ILE A 119 10.62 10.66 -3.55
N THR A 120 10.80 11.97 -3.65
CA THR A 120 12.12 12.60 -3.67
C THR A 120 12.61 12.78 -2.24
N VAL A 121 13.69 12.08 -1.87
CA VAL A 121 14.36 12.25 -0.57
C VAL A 121 15.34 13.43 -0.65
N THR A 122 16.18 13.44 -1.67
CA THR A 122 17.05 14.58 -2.02
C THR A 122 17.05 14.76 -3.53
N LYS A 123 17.75 15.79 -4.04
CA LYS A 123 17.89 16.00 -5.51
C LYS A 123 18.49 14.78 -6.23
N ASP A 124 19.33 14.01 -5.53
CA ASP A 124 20.06 12.88 -6.12
C ASP A 124 19.46 11.51 -5.74
N VAL A 125 18.50 11.46 -4.79
CA VAL A 125 17.93 10.21 -4.25
C VAL A 125 16.42 10.26 -4.24
N SER A 126 15.80 9.29 -4.90
CA SER A 126 14.35 9.08 -4.89
C SER A 126 13.98 7.61 -4.69
N ILE A 127 12.76 7.39 -4.19
CA ILE A 127 12.17 6.06 -3.99
C ILE A 127 10.86 6.00 -4.76
N LEU A 128 10.70 5.01 -5.62
CA LEU A 128 9.41 4.64 -6.17
C LEU A 128 8.74 3.63 -5.25
N VAL A 129 7.61 4.01 -4.67
CA VAL A 129 6.82 3.18 -3.74
C VAL A 129 5.64 2.60 -4.47
N ARG A 130 5.44 1.27 -4.36
CA ARG A 130 4.37 0.52 -5.03
C ARG A 130 3.53 -0.23 -4.01
N LYS A 131 2.20 -0.15 -4.13
CA LYS A 131 1.23 -0.90 -3.31
C LYS A 131 1.57 -0.85 -1.83
N VAL A 132 1.55 0.35 -1.26
CA VAL A 132 1.89 0.58 0.13
C VAL A 132 0.68 0.44 1.04
N GLN A 133 0.86 -0.24 2.18
CA GLN A 133 -0.05 -0.16 3.33
C GLN A 133 0.79 -0.03 4.59
N LEU A 134 0.44 0.96 5.43
CA LEU A 134 1.17 1.32 6.65
C LEU A 134 0.21 1.58 7.79
N GLN A 135 0.56 1.12 8.98
CA GLN A 135 -0.14 1.44 10.22
C GLN A 135 0.87 1.46 11.36
N PRO A 136 1.48 2.61 11.65
CA PRO A 136 2.52 2.72 12.69
C PRO A 136 1.95 2.78 14.12
N PHE A 137 0.64 3.03 14.28
CA PHE A 137 -0.02 3.17 15.58
C PHE A 137 -1.31 2.36 15.65
N GLY A 138 -1.73 1.99 16.86
CA GLY A 138 -3.03 1.38 17.10
C GLY A 138 -3.24 0.00 16.48
N VAL A 139 -2.17 -0.72 16.13
CA VAL A 139 -2.25 -2.10 15.60
C VAL A 139 -2.79 -3.02 16.67
N LYS A 140 -3.84 -3.77 16.36
CA LYS A 140 -4.44 -4.77 17.23
C LYS A 140 -4.26 -6.16 16.62
N SER A 141 -3.78 -7.11 17.43
CA SER A 141 -3.62 -8.51 16.99
C SER A 141 -2.74 -8.71 15.75
N GLY A 142 -1.80 -7.80 15.48
CA GLY A 142 -0.89 -7.88 14.33
C GLY A 142 -1.55 -7.70 12.97
N GLN A 143 -2.79 -7.18 12.92
CA GLN A 143 -3.52 -6.95 11.68
C GLN A 143 -3.75 -5.47 11.42
N PHE A 144 -3.80 -5.09 10.15
CA PHE A 144 -4.18 -3.75 9.75
C PHE A 144 -5.65 -3.46 10.11
N SER A 145 -5.90 -2.27 10.64
CA SER A 145 -7.25 -1.72 10.77
C SER A 145 -7.78 -1.27 9.40
N TRP A 146 -9.02 -0.79 9.36
CA TRP A 146 -9.64 -0.23 8.14
C TRP A 146 -8.70 0.75 7.43
N ALA A 147 -8.59 0.61 6.12
CA ALA A 147 -7.69 1.42 5.31
C ALA A 147 -8.31 2.77 4.94
N GLN A 148 -7.55 3.84 5.12
CA GLN A 148 -7.76 5.12 4.43
C GLN A 148 -6.97 5.08 3.13
N VAL A 149 -7.71 5.10 2.02
CA VAL A 149 -7.15 5.01 0.68
C VAL A 149 -6.64 6.38 0.24
N CYS A 150 -5.50 6.42 -0.45
CA CYS A 150 -4.92 7.65 -0.99
C CYS A 150 -5.83 8.31 -2.04
N SER A 151 -5.66 9.61 -2.23
CA SER A 151 -6.47 10.38 -3.20
C SER A 151 -6.25 9.92 -4.65
N GLN A 152 -5.08 9.41 -4.97
CA GLN A 152 -4.75 8.89 -6.30
C GLN A 152 -5.58 7.66 -6.65
N ASP A 153 -5.76 6.73 -5.71
CA ASP A 153 -6.60 5.54 -5.90
C ASP A 153 -8.10 5.89 -5.89
N SER A 154 -8.49 6.94 -5.16
CA SER A 154 -9.89 7.39 -5.07
C SER A 154 -10.39 8.05 -6.36
N GLY A 155 -9.48 8.49 -7.24
CA GLY A 155 -9.79 9.11 -8.53
C GLY A 155 -10.03 8.12 -9.67
N ASP A 156 -9.59 6.88 -9.53
CA ASP A 156 -9.87 5.80 -10.46
C ASP A 156 -11.28 5.28 -10.16
N LYS A 157 -12.26 5.72 -10.95
CA LYS A 157 -13.69 5.34 -10.85
C LYS A 157 -13.97 3.86 -11.21
N GLY A 158 -13.06 2.98 -10.87
CA GLY A 158 -13.23 1.55 -10.75
C GLY A 158 -13.70 1.12 -9.36
N GLY A 159 -14.15 2.04 -8.53
CA GLY A 159 -14.82 1.73 -7.27
C GLY A 159 -16.02 0.87 -7.55
N VAL A 160 -15.91 -0.42 -7.25
CA VAL A 160 -17.01 -1.36 -7.27
C VAL A 160 -18.12 -0.71 -6.46
N ASN A 161 -19.16 -0.24 -7.13
CA ASN A 161 -20.24 0.48 -6.51
C ASN A 161 -21.00 -0.55 -5.66
N ILE A 162 -20.71 -0.60 -4.36
CA ILE A 162 -21.29 -1.59 -3.41
C ILE A 162 -22.83 -1.53 -3.54
N ALA A 163 -23.40 -0.35 -3.77
CA ALA A 163 -24.82 -0.17 -4.07
C ALA A 163 -25.24 -0.94 -5.34
N ALA A 164 -24.43 -0.94 -6.39
CA ALA A 164 -24.74 -1.68 -7.64
C ALA A 164 -24.65 -3.19 -7.42
N ILE A 165 -23.71 -3.68 -6.61
CA ILE A 165 -23.60 -5.11 -6.26
C ILE A 165 -24.81 -5.53 -5.41
N VAL A 166 -25.20 -4.75 -4.40
CA VAL A 166 -26.33 -5.04 -3.53
C VAL A 166 -27.63 -5.08 -4.34
N ILE A 167 -27.84 -4.10 -5.26
CA ILE A 167 -29.01 -4.08 -6.15
C ILE A 167 -28.99 -5.28 -7.12
N GLY A 168 -27.83 -5.64 -7.66
CA GLY A 168 -27.68 -6.79 -8.55
C GLY A 168 -27.99 -8.13 -7.86
N VAL A 169 -27.55 -8.31 -6.62
CA VAL A 169 -27.84 -9.52 -5.82
C VAL A 169 -29.33 -9.61 -5.49
N ILE A 170 -29.97 -8.51 -5.07
CA ILE A 170 -31.42 -8.49 -4.75
C ILE A 170 -32.24 -8.80 -6.00
N ALA A 171 -31.92 -8.20 -7.14
CA ALA A 171 -32.59 -8.46 -8.41
C ALA A 171 -32.41 -9.92 -8.86
N GLY A 172 -31.22 -10.49 -8.71
CA GLY A 172 -30.92 -11.89 -9.03
C GLY A 172 -31.73 -12.88 -8.17
N VAL A 173 -31.83 -12.64 -6.88
CA VAL A 173 -32.61 -13.47 -5.95
C VAL A 173 -34.10 -13.38 -6.27
N ALA A 174 -34.62 -12.20 -6.59
CA ALA A 174 -36.03 -12.00 -6.97
C ALA A 174 -36.39 -12.75 -8.27
N LEU A 175 -35.51 -12.73 -9.29
CA LEU A 175 -35.67 -13.47 -10.52
C LEU A 175 -35.68 -14.99 -10.27
N LEU A 176 -34.78 -15.52 -9.48
CA LEU A 176 -34.73 -16.94 -9.13
C LEU A 176 -35.99 -17.37 -8.37
N ALA A 177 -36.48 -16.58 -7.42
CA ALA A 177 -37.71 -16.83 -6.69
C ALA A 177 -38.93 -16.83 -7.63
N GLY A 178 -38.99 -15.91 -8.60
CA GLY A 178 -40.03 -15.84 -9.64
C GLY A 178 -40.05 -17.09 -10.53
N VAL A 179 -38.88 -17.53 -11.00
CA VAL A 179 -38.76 -18.76 -11.81
C VAL A 179 -39.19 -20.00 -11.00
N PHE A 180 -38.78 -20.09 -9.74
CA PHE A 180 -39.17 -21.21 -8.85
C PHE A 180 -40.67 -21.25 -8.63
N ALA A 181 -41.32 -20.10 -8.35
CA ALA A 181 -42.77 -20.00 -8.21
C ALA A 181 -43.50 -20.39 -9.51
N TYR A 182 -43.00 -19.96 -10.68
CA TYR A 182 -43.56 -20.32 -11.96
C TYR A 182 -43.50 -21.83 -12.25
N VAL A 183 -42.37 -22.49 -11.93
CA VAL A 183 -42.19 -23.93 -12.12
C VAL A 183 -43.18 -24.70 -11.20
N ILE A 184 -43.33 -24.33 -9.94
CA ILE A 184 -44.24 -24.98 -8.99
C ILE A 184 -45.71 -24.81 -9.46
N MET A 185 -46.09 -23.60 -9.91
CA MET A 185 -47.45 -23.38 -10.45
C MET A 185 -47.72 -24.17 -11.75
N SER A 186 -46.71 -24.31 -12.61
CA SER A 186 -46.84 -25.07 -13.87
C SER A 186 -46.99 -26.58 -13.60
N GLU A 187 -46.30 -27.11 -12.62
CA GLU A 187 -46.46 -28.52 -12.22
C GLU A 187 -47.82 -28.79 -11.58
N LYS A 188 -48.33 -27.89 -10.70
CA LYS A 188 -49.70 -28.00 -10.18
C LYS A 188 -50.75 -28.04 -11.25
N LYS A 189 -50.66 -27.14 -12.26
CA LYS A 189 -51.58 -27.15 -13.38
C LYS A 189 -51.51 -28.47 -14.18
N ARG A 190 -50.36 -29.08 -14.34
CA ARG A 190 -50.19 -30.37 -15.02
C ARG A 190 -50.81 -31.52 -14.24
N GLN A 191 -50.75 -31.49 -12.90
CA GLN A 191 -51.37 -32.50 -12.05
C GLN A 191 -52.90 -32.39 -12.08
N ASP A 192 -53.46 -31.18 -12.02
CA ASP A 192 -54.91 -30.96 -12.12
C ASP A 192 -55.49 -31.43 -13.47
N TYR A 193 -54.77 -31.22 -14.60
CA TYR A 193 -55.17 -31.74 -15.91
C TYR A 193 -55.12 -33.28 -16.00
N ARG A 194 -54.23 -33.96 -15.25
CA ARG A 194 -54.14 -35.42 -15.24
C ARG A 194 -55.25 -36.04 -14.39
N SER A 195 -55.70 -35.40 -13.33
CA SER A 195 -56.77 -35.90 -12.49
C SER A 195 -58.18 -35.80 -13.15
N LEU A 196 -58.34 -34.84 -14.10
CA LEU A 196 -59.60 -34.66 -14.84
C LEU A 196 -59.77 -35.62 -16.04
N ASN A 197 -58.70 -36.28 -16.48
CA ASN A 197 -58.73 -37.24 -17.60
C ASN A 197 -58.69 -38.71 -17.17
N SER A 198 -58.85 -39.01 -15.90
CA SER A 198 -58.82 -40.39 -15.34
C SER A 198 -60.16 -40.89 -14.80
N ASP A 199 -61.29 -40.24 -15.11
CA ASP A 199 -62.66 -40.71 -14.87
C ASP A 199 -63.35 -41.18 -16.15
#